data_06d19de70808187814b7f0a0f1733420
#
_entry.id   06d19de70808187814b7f0a0f1733420
#
_cell.length_a   1.000
_cell.length_b   1.000
_cell.length_c   1.000
_cell.angle_alpha   90.00
_cell.angle_beta   90.00
_cell.angle_gamma   90.00
#
_symmetry.space_group_name_H-M   'P 1'
#
loop_
_entity.id
_entity.type
_entity.pdbx_description
1 polymer ?
#
loop_
_entity_poly.entity_id
_entity_poly.type
_entity_poly.pdbx_seq_one_letter_code
_entity_poly.pdbx_strand_id
1 'polypeptide(L)'
;GWSSCKELQSLRARIMASYGYAVIVPDALNHGQRGLIDYDDKQAYPLFWQAVLQSTQEAGALIAYGEAHWPEQKIFVAGHSMGGITALGVVAAQEKVCGAVSLNGSGWWNESDRRFRAAWKIDRTSEWQTLLPHIDAADPYNRVEVLSNKSVLLLNGGADDVVDKAAQALYACKLKTAGADVQSVIYDGLGHFVTTNMMGDVVQWLNERIASTGR
;
A
#
# COMPACT_ATOMS: atom_id res chain seq x y z
N GLY A 1 8.55 2.95 -0.37
CA GLY A 1 8.16 4.31 0.00
C GLY A 1 8.67 5.33 -0.99
N TRP A 2 8.16 6.55 -0.95
CA TRP A 2 8.72 7.68 -1.68
C TRP A 2 10.19 7.87 -1.28
N SER A 3 11.08 8.21 -2.17
CA SER A 3 12.54 8.25 -1.96
C SER A 3 13.20 6.90 -1.59
N SER A 4 12.65 5.77 -2.02
CA SER A 4 13.15 4.44 -1.70
C SER A 4 13.42 3.63 -2.98
N CYS A 5 14.02 2.45 -2.84
CA CYS A 5 14.21 1.49 -3.92
C CYS A 5 14.10 0.06 -3.37
N LYS A 6 14.05 -0.94 -4.26
CA LYS A 6 13.93 -2.36 -3.84
C LYS A 6 15.06 -2.83 -2.94
N GLU A 7 16.28 -2.31 -3.14
CA GLU A 7 17.45 -2.66 -2.34
C GLU A 7 17.26 -2.27 -0.86
N LEU A 8 16.69 -1.08 -0.60
CA LEU A 8 16.36 -0.61 0.75
C LEU A 8 15.25 -1.42 1.42
N GLN A 9 14.44 -2.13 0.64
CA GLN A 9 13.39 -3.03 1.15
C GLN A 9 13.89 -4.47 1.34
N SER A 10 15.13 -4.78 0.95
CA SER A 10 15.66 -6.15 0.97
C SER A 10 15.65 -6.79 2.35
N LEU A 11 15.89 -6.03 3.42
CA LEU A 11 15.81 -6.55 4.79
C LEU A 11 14.40 -7.06 5.12
N ARG A 12 13.37 -6.29 4.83
CA ARG A 12 11.97 -6.70 5.07
C ARG A 12 11.60 -7.91 4.22
N ALA A 13 12.02 -7.93 2.96
CA ALA A 13 11.81 -9.07 2.07
C ALA A 13 12.49 -10.35 2.61
N ARG A 14 13.72 -10.25 3.12
CA ARG A 14 14.45 -11.39 3.74
C ARG A 14 13.76 -11.87 5.02
N ILE A 15 13.24 -10.97 5.85
CA ILE A 15 12.44 -11.34 7.02
C ILE A 15 11.24 -12.17 6.55
N MET A 16 10.47 -11.71 5.58
CA MET A 16 9.32 -12.47 5.08
C MET A 16 9.75 -13.81 4.49
N ALA A 17 10.83 -13.84 3.70
CA ALA A 17 11.36 -15.07 3.12
C ALA A 17 11.82 -16.09 4.19
N SER A 18 12.33 -15.65 5.34
CA SER A 18 12.70 -16.54 6.45
C SER A 18 11.51 -17.23 7.11
N TYR A 19 10.29 -16.71 6.90
CA TYR A 19 9.04 -17.35 7.31
C TYR A 19 8.41 -18.20 6.20
N GLY A 20 9.13 -18.43 5.09
CA GLY A 20 8.70 -19.33 4.02
C GLY A 20 7.90 -18.65 2.89
N TYR A 21 7.79 -17.32 2.87
CA TYR A 21 7.11 -16.60 1.80
C TYR A 21 8.02 -16.40 0.58
N ALA A 22 7.49 -16.63 -0.63
CA ALA A 22 8.10 -16.10 -1.84
C ALA A 22 7.81 -14.59 -1.93
N VAL A 23 8.85 -13.78 -2.13
CA VAL A 23 8.71 -12.31 -2.08
C VAL A 23 9.22 -11.67 -3.37
N ILE A 24 8.39 -10.91 -4.03
CA ILE A 24 8.73 -10.10 -5.20
C ILE A 24 8.76 -8.63 -4.79
N VAL A 25 9.87 -7.94 -5.03
CA VAL A 25 10.02 -6.51 -4.70
C VAL A 25 10.38 -5.74 -5.96
N PRO A 26 9.42 -5.04 -6.59
CA PRO A 26 9.70 -4.20 -7.74
C PRO A 26 10.19 -2.81 -7.35
N ASP A 27 10.93 -2.16 -8.25
CA ASP A 27 11.07 -0.70 -8.22
C ASP A 27 9.82 -0.05 -8.84
N ALA A 28 9.30 0.99 -8.22
CA ALA A 28 8.26 1.82 -8.79
C ALA A 28 8.81 2.74 -9.89
N LEU A 29 7.94 3.33 -10.70
CA LEU A 29 8.33 4.37 -11.66
C LEU A 29 9.09 5.49 -10.93
N ASN A 30 10.17 5.98 -11.53
CA ASN A 30 11.06 7.00 -10.97
C ASN A 30 11.74 6.59 -9.65
N HIS A 31 11.95 5.27 -9.43
CA HIS A 31 12.63 4.75 -8.25
C HIS A 31 13.68 3.69 -8.65
N GLY A 32 14.79 3.67 -7.93
CA GLY A 32 15.84 2.67 -8.12
C GLY A 32 16.35 2.61 -9.56
N GLN A 33 16.28 1.45 -10.19
CA GLN A 33 16.72 1.24 -11.57
C GLN A 33 15.75 1.80 -12.63
N ARG A 34 14.58 2.28 -12.23
CA ARG A 34 13.56 2.85 -13.12
C ARG A 34 13.61 4.38 -13.20
N GLY A 35 14.70 4.98 -12.77
CA GLY A 35 14.95 6.42 -12.75
C GLY A 35 14.97 6.98 -11.34
N LEU A 36 15.43 8.22 -11.25
CA LEU A 36 15.49 8.98 -10.01
C LEU A 36 14.97 10.39 -10.27
N ILE A 37 14.35 10.96 -9.27
CA ILE A 37 13.87 12.35 -9.25
C ILE A 37 14.36 13.03 -7.97
N ASP A 38 14.23 14.32 -7.90
CA ASP A 38 14.35 15.03 -6.63
C ASP A 38 13.06 14.84 -5.82
N TYR A 39 13.12 13.96 -4.81
CA TYR A 39 11.96 13.62 -3.96
C TYR A 39 11.60 14.71 -2.97
N ASP A 40 12.47 15.70 -2.75
CA ASP A 40 12.24 16.83 -1.88
C ASP A 40 11.62 18.02 -2.62
N ASP A 41 11.62 17.98 -3.97
CA ASP A 41 10.97 18.99 -4.79
C ASP A 41 9.44 18.82 -4.74
N LYS A 42 8.78 19.86 -4.20
CA LYS A 42 7.31 19.89 -4.14
C LYS A 42 6.64 19.87 -5.52
N GLN A 43 7.33 20.33 -6.55
CA GLN A 43 6.84 20.29 -7.94
C GLN A 43 6.84 18.86 -8.49
N ALA A 44 7.66 17.97 -7.95
CA ALA A 44 7.66 16.56 -8.29
C ALA A 44 6.47 15.76 -7.68
N TYR A 45 5.65 16.39 -6.83
CA TYR A 45 4.56 15.69 -6.14
C TYR A 45 3.56 14.99 -7.10
N PRO A 46 3.19 15.50 -8.28
CA PRO A 46 2.38 14.74 -9.23
C PRO A 46 2.98 13.39 -9.61
N LEU A 47 4.32 13.26 -9.65
CA LEU A 47 5.04 12.01 -9.95
C LEU A 47 4.82 10.93 -8.87
N PHE A 48 4.51 11.34 -7.63
CA PHE A 48 4.09 10.39 -6.58
C PHE A 48 2.83 9.63 -7.01
N TRP A 49 1.79 10.33 -7.45
CA TRP A 49 0.55 9.70 -7.89
C TRP A 49 0.72 8.93 -9.20
N GLN A 50 1.58 9.41 -10.12
CA GLN A 50 1.94 8.65 -11.31
C GLN A 50 2.58 7.31 -10.94
N ALA A 51 3.52 7.30 -9.97
CA ALA A 51 4.16 6.08 -9.51
C ALA A 51 3.17 5.12 -8.82
N VAL A 52 2.22 5.63 -8.03
CA VAL A 52 1.15 4.84 -7.40
C VAL A 52 0.24 4.21 -8.45
N LEU A 53 -0.27 5.01 -9.38
CA LEU A 53 -1.17 4.55 -10.45
C LEU A 53 -0.49 3.53 -11.36
N GLN A 54 0.73 3.83 -11.82
CA GLN A 54 1.51 2.94 -12.68
C GLN A 54 1.81 1.60 -11.97
N SER A 55 2.24 1.63 -10.71
CA SER A 55 2.51 0.41 -9.95
C SER A 55 1.25 -0.43 -9.74
N THR A 56 0.09 0.21 -9.56
CA THR A 56 -1.20 -0.48 -9.46
C THR A 56 -1.56 -1.19 -10.77
N GLN A 57 -1.30 -0.56 -11.91
CA GLN A 57 -1.53 -1.15 -13.23
C GLN A 57 -0.56 -2.30 -13.53
N GLU A 58 0.72 -2.12 -13.23
CA GLU A 58 1.79 -3.12 -13.49
C GLU A 58 1.69 -4.34 -12.57
N ALA A 59 0.98 -4.26 -11.47
CA ALA A 59 0.83 -5.36 -10.51
C ALA A 59 0.30 -6.65 -11.17
N GLY A 60 -0.53 -6.54 -12.21
CA GLY A 60 -1.03 -7.71 -12.95
C GLY A 60 0.08 -8.58 -13.55
N ALA A 61 1.16 -7.97 -14.06
CA ALA A 61 2.30 -8.70 -14.60
C ALA A 61 3.10 -9.42 -13.50
N LEU A 62 3.26 -8.79 -12.33
CA LEU A 62 3.93 -9.40 -11.17
C LEU A 62 3.11 -10.56 -10.59
N ILE A 63 1.78 -10.42 -10.56
CA ILE A 63 0.85 -11.48 -10.14
C ILE A 63 0.97 -12.67 -11.09
N ALA A 64 0.91 -12.44 -12.41
CA ALA A 64 1.06 -13.49 -13.40
C ALA A 64 2.42 -14.20 -13.30
N TYR A 65 3.50 -13.46 -13.04
CA TYR A 65 4.81 -14.05 -12.75
C TYR A 65 4.76 -14.94 -11.50
N GLY A 66 4.13 -14.47 -10.42
CA GLY A 66 3.97 -15.23 -9.19
C GLY A 66 3.20 -16.54 -9.41
N GLU A 67 2.08 -16.50 -10.13
CA GLU A 67 1.28 -17.67 -10.46
C GLU A 67 2.06 -18.70 -11.30
N ALA A 68 2.88 -18.24 -12.24
CA ALA A 68 3.69 -19.13 -13.08
C ALA A 68 4.79 -19.85 -12.29
N HIS A 69 5.35 -19.21 -11.22
CA HIS A 69 6.47 -19.78 -10.45
C HIS A 69 6.02 -20.50 -9.19
N TRP A 70 4.91 -20.09 -8.61
CA TRP A 70 4.32 -20.68 -7.40
C TRP A 70 2.81 -20.89 -7.59
N PRO A 71 2.43 -21.88 -8.43
CA PRO A 71 1.01 -22.14 -8.72
C PRO A 71 0.24 -22.50 -7.44
N GLU A 72 -1.04 -22.17 -7.42
CA GLU A 72 -1.97 -22.42 -6.31
C GLU A 72 -1.65 -21.71 -4.99
N GLN A 73 -0.61 -20.88 -4.94
CA GLN A 73 -0.31 -20.11 -3.74
C GLN A 73 -1.18 -18.85 -3.65
N LYS A 74 -1.57 -18.49 -2.44
CA LYS A 74 -2.27 -17.25 -2.17
C LYS A 74 -1.34 -16.06 -2.39
N ILE A 75 -1.86 -15.03 -3.03
CA ILE A 75 -1.13 -13.79 -3.31
C ILE A 75 -1.62 -12.70 -2.37
N PHE A 76 -0.68 -12.11 -1.64
CA PHE A 76 -0.88 -10.92 -0.83
C PHE A 76 0.02 -9.80 -1.32
N VAL A 77 -0.41 -8.57 -1.12
CA VAL A 77 0.38 -7.38 -1.43
C VAL A 77 0.67 -6.60 -0.16
N ALA A 78 1.89 -6.08 -0.04
CA ALA A 78 2.28 -5.35 1.17
C ALA A 78 3.14 -4.14 0.81
N GLY A 79 3.05 -3.08 1.61
CA GLY A 79 3.91 -1.93 1.41
C GLY A 79 3.92 -0.95 2.57
N HIS A 80 4.94 -0.09 2.57
CA HIS A 80 5.11 1.00 3.53
C HIS A 80 4.96 2.35 2.84
N SER A 81 4.27 3.30 3.47
CA SER A 81 4.12 4.67 2.97
C SER A 81 3.46 4.67 1.58
N MET A 82 4.09 5.24 0.55
CA MET A 82 3.65 5.13 -0.84
C MET A 82 3.35 3.68 -1.25
N GLY A 83 4.18 2.73 -0.83
CA GLY A 83 3.94 1.30 -1.10
C GLY A 83 2.69 0.76 -0.41
N GLY A 84 2.35 1.25 0.79
CA GLY A 84 1.11 0.92 1.49
C GLY A 84 -0.13 1.47 0.78
N ILE A 85 -0.04 2.70 0.29
CA ILE A 85 -1.06 3.34 -0.56
C ILE A 85 -1.25 2.51 -1.85
N THR A 86 -0.15 2.15 -2.52
CA THR A 86 -0.15 1.30 -3.72
C THR A 86 -0.76 -0.08 -3.45
N ALA A 87 -0.37 -0.75 -2.35
CA ALA A 87 -0.88 -2.08 -2.01
C ALA A 87 -2.41 -2.09 -1.87
N LEU A 88 -2.99 -1.04 -1.28
CA LEU A 88 -4.44 -0.90 -1.16
C LEU A 88 -5.11 -0.68 -2.53
N GLY A 89 -4.47 0.03 -3.45
CA GLY A 89 -4.93 0.13 -4.84
C GLY A 89 -4.86 -1.20 -5.58
N VAL A 90 -3.77 -1.94 -5.41
CA VAL A 90 -3.58 -3.24 -6.06
C VAL A 90 -4.64 -4.25 -5.59
N VAL A 91 -4.90 -4.37 -4.29
CA VAL A 91 -5.91 -5.32 -3.80
C VAL A 91 -7.32 -4.97 -4.27
N ALA A 92 -7.62 -3.68 -4.47
CA ALA A 92 -8.90 -3.23 -5.03
C ALA A 92 -9.00 -3.43 -6.55
N ALA A 93 -7.87 -3.46 -7.27
CA ALA A 93 -7.82 -3.60 -8.72
C ALA A 93 -7.66 -5.05 -9.21
N GLN A 94 -7.05 -5.94 -8.42
CA GLN A 94 -6.63 -7.27 -8.84
C GLN A 94 -7.44 -8.35 -8.12
N GLU A 95 -8.27 -9.06 -8.86
CA GLU A 95 -9.18 -10.09 -8.34
C GLU A 95 -8.42 -11.22 -7.62
N LYS A 96 -7.29 -11.65 -8.17
CA LYS A 96 -6.46 -12.76 -7.66
C LYS A 96 -5.71 -12.47 -6.37
N VAL A 97 -5.63 -11.21 -5.96
CA VAL A 97 -5.01 -10.82 -4.69
C VAL A 97 -5.96 -11.11 -3.54
N CYS A 98 -5.54 -11.95 -2.61
CA CYS A 98 -6.35 -12.39 -1.46
C CYS A 98 -6.42 -11.33 -0.35
N GLY A 99 -5.43 -10.46 -0.26
CA GLY A 99 -5.43 -9.42 0.77
C GLY A 99 -4.25 -8.46 0.66
N ALA A 100 -4.30 -7.42 1.48
CA ALA A 100 -3.27 -6.37 1.51
C ALA A 100 -2.81 -6.03 2.92
N VAL A 101 -1.53 -5.65 3.03
CA VAL A 101 -0.94 -5.05 4.23
C VAL A 101 -0.47 -3.64 3.91
N SER A 102 -1.00 -2.66 4.62
CA SER A 102 -0.58 -1.26 4.52
C SER A 102 0.08 -0.81 5.81
N LEU A 103 1.37 -0.48 5.74
CA LEU A 103 2.16 0.06 6.84
C LEU A 103 2.31 1.56 6.61
N ASN A 104 1.78 2.39 7.51
CA ASN A 104 1.81 3.85 7.41
C ASN A 104 1.34 4.37 6.04
N GLY A 105 0.30 3.75 5.48
CA GLY A 105 -0.32 4.16 4.22
C GLY A 105 -1.74 4.64 4.43
N SER A 106 -2.47 4.80 3.34
CA SER A 106 -3.88 5.15 3.35
C SER A 106 -4.61 4.59 2.14
N GLY A 107 -5.82 4.10 2.35
CA GLY A 107 -6.73 3.61 1.32
C GLY A 107 -7.79 4.61 0.90
N TRP A 108 -7.80 5.83 1.45
CA TRP A 108 -8.58 6.95 0.93
C TRP A 108 -7.65 7.95 0.26
N TRP A 109 -7.38 7.72 -1.01
CA TRP A 109 -6.36 8.44 -1.76
C TRP A 109 -6.64 9.94 -1.88
N ASN A 110 -7.85 10.32 -2.23
CA ASN A 110 -8.24 11.71 -2.37
C ASN A 110 -8.13 12.50 -1.07
N GLU A 111 -8.55 11.91 0.04
CA GLU A 111 -8.45 12.58 1.34
C GLU A 111 -7.00 12.66 1.82
N SER A 112 -6.22 11.62 1.58
CA SER A 112 -4.77 11.62 1.88
C SER A 112 -4.03 12.66 1.07
N ASP A 113 -4.32 12.78 -0.23
CA ASP A 113 -3.77 13.82 -1.09
C ASP A 113 -4.11 15.22 -0.57
N ARG A 114 -5.39 15.44 -0.25
CA ARG A 114 -5.86 16.73 0.28
C ARG A 114 -5.12 17.11 1.57
N ARG A 115 -4.98 16.16 2.52
CA ARG A 115 -4.31 16.37 3.80
C ARG A 115 -2.81 16.59 3.61
N PHE A 116 -2.17 15.76 2.81
CA PHE A 116 -0.74 15.87 2.53
C PHE A 116 -0.41 17.23 1.90
N ARG A 117 -1.14 17.63 0.86
CA ARG A 117 -0.92 18.93 0.21
C ARG A 117 -1.16 20.11 1.17
N ALA A 118 -2.18 20.01 2.03
CA ALA A 118 -2.43 21.06 3.05
C ALA A 118 -1.28 21.16 4.05
N ALA A 119 -0.77 20.04 4.55
CA ALA A 119 0.32 20.01 5.54
C ALA A 119 1.64 20.52 4.94
N TRP A 120 1.95 20.14 3.71
CA TRP A 120 3.21 20.47 3.03
C TRP A 120 3.14 21.73 2.18
N LYS A 121 1.98 22.39 2.11
CA LYS A 121 1.72 23.59 1.29
C LYS A 121 2.10 23.35 -0.17
N ILE A 122 1.54 22.30 -0.74
CA ILE A 122 1.71 21.94 -2.15
C ILE A 122 0.49 22.41 -2.94
N ASP A 123 0.72 23.26 -3.93
CA ASP A 123 -0.34 23.77 -4.79
C ASP A 123 -0.81 22.71 -5.80
N ARG A 124 -2.01 22.92 -6.33
CA ARG A 124 -2.54 22.12 -7.44
C ARG A 124 -1.94 22.63 -8.75
N THR A 125 -1.08 21.82 -9.34
CA THR A 125 -0.54 22.10 -10.69
C THR A 125 -1.50 21.60 -11.76
N SER A 126 -1.28 22.01 -13.03
CA SER A 126 -2.00 21.48 -14.19
C SER A 126 -1.80 19.98 -14.35
N GLU A 127 -0.59 19.48 -14.11
CA GLU A 127 -0.24 18.08 -14.15
C GLU A 127 -1.03 17.28 -13.11
N TRP A 128 -1.12 17.81 -11.89
CA TRP A 128 -1.94 17.17 -10.84
C TRP A 128 -3.41 17.11 -11.23
N GLN A 129 -3.95 18.18 -11.84
CA GLN A 129 -5.34 18.23 -12.28
C GLN A 129 -5.65 17.17 -13.34
N THR A 130 -4.70 16.84 -14.23
CA THR A 130 -4.88 15.76 -15.22
C THR A 130 -4.86 14.38 -14.59
N LEU A 131 -4.23 14.20 -13.43
CA LEU A 131 -4.20 12.92 -12.70
C LEU A 131 -5.45 12.68 -11.86
N LEU A 132 -6.14 13.72 -11.44
CA LEU A 132 -7.26 13.62 -10.51
C LEU A 132 -8.36 12.63 -10.95
N PRO A 133 -8.83 12.60 -12.21
CA PRO A 133 -9.80 11.62 -12.65
C PRO A 133 -9.30 10.17 -12.55
N HIS A 134 -8.00 9.96 -12.76
CA HIS A 134 -7.37 8.64 -12.65
C HIS A 134 -7.23 8.20 -11.20
N ILE A 135 -6.88 9.14 -10.30
CA ILE A 135 -6.84 8.91 -8.86
C ILE A 135 -8.25 8.56 -8.37
N ASP A 136 -9.26 9.33 -8.72
CA ASP A 136 -10.66 9.10 -8.35
C ASP A 136 -11.17 7.71 -8.78
N ALA A 137 -10.88 7.33 -10.02
CA ALA A 137 -11.31 6.05 -10.58
C ALA A 137 -10.62 4.85 -9.92
N ALA A 138 -9.37 5.02 -9.46
CA ALA A 138 -8.56 3.98 -8.84
C ALA A 138 -8.60 3.99 -7.31
N ASP A 139 -9.18 5.04 -6.67
CA ASP A 139 -9.20 5.22 -5.22
C ASP A 139 -9.88 4.03 -4.53
N PRO A 140 -9.16 3.26 -3.69
CA PRO A 140 -9.72 2.10 -2.99
C PRO A 140 -10.93 2.45 -2.13
N TYR A 141 -11.00 3.69 -1.61
CA TYR A 141 -12.15 4.16 -0.85
C TYR A 141 -13.45 4.13 -1.65
N ASN A 142 -13.38 4.37 -2.95
CA ASN A 142 -14.54 4.33 -3.85
C ASN A 142 -14.87 2.92 -4.35
N ARG A 143 -14.11 1.91 -3.93
CA ARG A 143 -14.19 0.52 -4.43
C ARG A 143 -14.23 -0.52 -3.31
N VAL A 144 -14.67 -0.16 -2.10
CA VAL A 144 -14.64 -1.05 -0.94
C VAL A 144 -15.49 -2.31 -1.11
N GLU A 145 -16.49 -2.29 -1.96
CA GLU A 145 -17.39 -3.42 -2.21
C GLU A 145 -16.65 -4.63 -2.83
N VAL A 146 -15.61 -4.38 -3.66
CA VAL A 146 -14.81 -5.46 -4.25
C VAL A 146 -13.89 -6.13 -3.23
N LEU A 147 -13.80 -5.59 -2.01
CA LEU A 147 -12.96 -6.10 -0.94
C LEU A 147 -13.72 -6.98 0.08
N SER A 148 -15.02 -7.20 -0.12
CA SER A 148 -15.86 -7.99 0.79
C SER A 148 -15.35 -9.42 1.07
N ASN A 149 -14.64 -10.00 0.10
CA ASN A 149 -14.04 -11.34 0.22
C ASN A 149 -12.51 -11.31 0.39
N LYS A 150 -11.94 -10.15 0.75
CA LYS A 150 -10.50 -9.96 0.90
C LYS A 150 -10.15 -9.53 2.32
N SER A 151 -8.93 -9.85 2.72
CA SER A 151 -8.43 -9.49 4.04
C SER A 151 -7.51 -8.28 3.95
N VAL A 152 -7.66 -7.32 4.87
CA VAL A 152 -6.86 -6.08 4.89
C VAL A 152 -6.29 -5.84 6.28
N LEU A 153 -4.96 -5.68 6.35
CA LEU A 153 -4.24 -5.27 7.57
C LEU A 153 -3.74 -3.85 7.41
N LEU A 154 -4.13 -2.99 8.34
CA LEU A 154 -3.77 -1.57 8.37
C LEU A 154 -2.97 -1.28 9.65
N LEU A 155 -1.68 -0.97 9.51
CA LEU A 155 -0.77 -0.70 10.62
C LEU A 155 -0.24 0.73 10.50
N ASN A 156 -0.53 1.59 11.47
CA ASN A 156 -0.15 3.00 11.42
C ASN A 156 0.51 3.46 12.73
N GLY A 157 1.53 4.30 12.59
CA GLY A 157 2.09 5.06 13.71
C GLY A 157 1.09 6.09 14.24
N GLY A 158 0.92 6.15 15.55
CA GLY A 158 0.02 7.09 16.21
C GLY A 158 0.51 8.55 16.15
N ALA A 159 1.83 8.75 16.00
CA ALA A 159 2.48 10.03 15.83
C ALA A 159 3.06 10.23 14.41
N ASP A 160 2.50 9.54 13.41
CA ASP A 160 2.90 9.71 12.00
C ASP A 160 2.53 11.12 11.53
N ASP A 161 3.54 11.90 11.15
CA ASP A 161 3.43 13.29 10.67
C ASP A 161 3.58 13.39 9.13
N VAL A 162 3.80 12.26 8.44
CA VAL A 162 3.94 12.18 6.98
C VAL A 162 2.64 11.74 6.32
N VAL A 163 2.08 10.61 6.76
CA VAL A 163 0.79 10.11 6.26
C VAL A 163 -0.25 10.20 7.36
N ASP A 164 -1.21 11.11 7.21
CA ASP A 164 -2.26 11.32 8.20
C ASP A 164 -3.11 10.06 8.40
N LYS A 165 -3.04 9.52 9.62
CA LYS A 165 -3.79 8.32 10.02
C LYS A 165 -5.30 8.46 9.97
N ALA A 166 -5.84 9.69 9.98
CA ALA A 166 -7.29 9.89 10.01
C ALA A 166 -7.95 9.44 8.71
N ALA A 167 -7.32 9.67 7.54
CA ALA A 167 -7.83 9.14 6.28
C ALA A 167 -7.86 7.60 6.28
N GLN A 168 -6.83 6.96 6.83
CA GLN A 168 -6.78 5.50 6.97
C GLN A 168 -7.84 4.98 7.94
N ALA A 169 -8.08 5.66 9.06
CA ALA A 169 -9.12 5.28 10.02
C ALA A 169 -10.53 5.33 9.40
N LEU A 170 -10.82 6.36 8.59
CA LEU A 170 -12.08 6.47 7.87
C LEU A 170 -12.22 5.36 6.81
N TYR A 171 -11.14 5.03 6.11
CA TYR A 171 -11.13 3.90 5.18
C TYR A 171 -11.38 2.57 5.90
N ALA A 172 -10.74 2.34 7.04
CA ALA A 172 -10.98 1.14 7.85
C ALA A 172 -12.45 0.99 8.28
N CYS A 173 -13.10 2.10 8.68
CA CYS A 173 -14.51 2.11 9.01
C CYS A 173 -15.38 1.74 7.80
N LYS A 174 -15.08 2.30 6.63
CA LYS A 174 -15.83 2.02 5.40
C LYS A 174 -15.67 0.56 4.97
N LEU A 175 -14.46 0.00 5.05
CA LEU A 175 -14.20 -1.42 4.78
C LEU A 175 -15.02 -2.35 5.69
N LYS A 176 -15.04 -2.07 7.00
CA LYS A 176 -15.85 -2.84 7.96
C LYS A 176 -17.33 -2.79 7.62
N THR A 177 -17.84 -1.61 7.25
CA THR A 177 -19.26 -1.44 6.84
C THR A 177 -19.57 -2.23 5.56
N ALA A 178 -18.62 -2.35 4.64
CA ALA A 178 -18.74 -3.13 3.41
C ALA A 178 -18.56 -4.66 3.63
N GLY A 179 -18.29 -5.09 4.87
CA GLY A 179 -18.15 -6.51 5.21
C GLY A 179 -16.78 -7.12 4.94
N ALA A 180 -15.75 -6.32 4.67
CA ALA A 180 -14.39 -6.81 4.49
C ALA A 180 -13.78 -7.31 5.81
N ASP A 181 -12.91 -8.34 5.74
CA ASP A 181 -12.08 -8.77 6.87
C ASP A 181 -10.95 -7.75 7.09
N VAL A 182 -11.17 -6.84 8.03
CA VAL A 182 -10.26 -5.72 8.30
C VAL A 182 -9.73 -5.75 9.74
N GLN A 183 -8.41 -5.75 9.87
CA GLN A 183 -7.72 -5.48 11.12
C GLN A 183 -6.95 -4.16 11.01
N SER A 184 -7.12 -3.29 12.00
CA SER A 184 -6.44 -1.99 12.06
C SER A 184 -5.80 -1.81 13.43
N VAL A 185 -4.50 -1.47 13.43
CA VAL A 185 -3.70 -1.26 14.65
C VAL A 185 -3.02 0.10 14.56
N ILE A 186 -3.11 0.87 15.63
CA ILE A 186 -2.39 2.13 15.80
C ILE A 186 -1.32 1.90 16.89
N TYR A 187 -0.07 2.23 16.56
CA TYR A 187 1.05 2.14 17.49
C TYR A 187 1.29 3.52 18.12
N ASP A 188 0.88 3.68 19.35
CA ASP A 188 0.97 4.97 20.06
C ASP A 188 2.42 5.46 20.13
N GLY A 189 2.62 6.76 19.89
CA GLY A 189 3.92 7.41 19.92
C GLY A 189 4.87 7.07 18.77
N LEU A 190 4.52 6.12 17.91
CA LEU A 190 5.33 5.78 16.75
C LEU A 190 5.08 6.78 15.59
N GLY A 191 6.16 7.31 15.01
CA GLY A 191 6.12 8.13 13.80
C GLY A 191 6.04 7.32 12.52
N HIS A 192 6.52 7.89 11.40
CA HIS A 192 6.49 7.28 10.06
C HIS A 192 7.54 6.17 9.86
N PHE A 193 7.57 5.18 10.73
CA PHE A 193 8.57 4.10 10.73
C PHE A 193 7.89 2.73 10.72
N VAL A 194 8.63 1.71 10.23
CA VAL A 194 8.24 0.31 10.35
C VAL A 194 9.14 -0.35 11.39
N THR A 195 8.54 -0.91 12.42
CA THR A 195 9.22 -1.59 13.52
C THR A 195 9.22 -3.11 13.33
N THR A 196 10.06 -3.80 14.09
CA THR A 196 10.06 -5.28 14.15
C THR A 196 8.75 -5.82 14.69
N ASN A 197 8.08 -5.10 15.61
CA ASN A 197 6.76 -5.49 16.11
C ASN A 197 5.72 -5.46 15.00
N MET A 198 5.68 -4.40 14.18
CA MET A 198 4.82 -4.34 13.01
C MET A 198 5.08 -5.51 12.05
N MET A 199 6.34 -5.89 11.82
CA MET A 199 6.66 -7.05 10.98
C MET A 199 6.21 -8.36 11.60
N GLY A 200 6.27 -8.50 12.93
CA GLY A 200 5.72 -9.63 13.66
C GLY A 200 4.20 -9.75 13.46
N ASP A 201 3.47 -8.65 13.60
CA ASP A 201 2.03 -8.61 13.38
C ASP A 201 1.65 -8.95 11.92
N VAL A 202 2.45 -8.50 10.95
CA VAL A 202 2.27 -8.87 9.52
C VAL A 202 2.41 -10.38 9.34
N VAL A 203 3.47 -11.00 9.90
CA VAL A 203 3.70 -12.44 9.78
C VAL A 203 2.58 -13.23 10.44
N GLN A 204 2.18 -12.85 11.65
CA GLN A 204 1.08 -13.51 12.36
C GLN A 204 -0.21 -13.42 11.53
N TRP A 205 -0.56 -12.24 11.07
CA TRP A 205 -1.78 -12.00 10.29
C TRP A 205 -1.81 -12.83 8.99
N LEU A 206 -0.69 -12.90 8.26
CA LEU A 206 -0.57 -13.71 7.04
C LEU A 206 -0.74 -15.20 7.34
N ASN A 207 -0.07 -15.72 8.39
CA ASN A 207 -0.17 -17.12 8.78
C ASN A 207 -1.61 -17.53 9.08
N GLU A 208 -2.37 -16.68 9.79
CA GLU A 208 -3.79 -16.93 10.11
C GLU A 208 -4.64 -17.04 8.84
N ARG A 209 -4.41 -16.19 7.82
CA ARG A 209 -5.21 -16.16 6.58
C ARG A 209 -4.79 -17.26 5.58
N ILE A 210 -3.56 -17.73 5.67
CA ILE A 210 -3.10 -18.89 4.88
C ILE A 210 -3.67 -20.18 5.46
N ALA A 211 -3.66 -20.33 6.79
CA ALA A 211 -4.14 -21.53 7.47
C ALA A 211 -5.68 -21.71 7.40
N SER A 212 -6.45 -20.63 7.30
CA SER A 212 -7.92 -20.63 7.36
C SER A 212 -8.62 -21.28 6.15
N THR A 213 -7.91 -21.70 5.12
CA THR A 213 -8.47 -22.31 3.90
C THR A 213 -8.27 -23.83 3.80
N GLY A 214 -7.73 -24.45 4.83
CA GLY A 214 -7.53 -25.91 4.90
C GLY A 214 -8.68 -26.69 5.59
N ARG A 215 -9.88 -26.10 5.67
CA ARG A 215 -11.07 -26.79 6.21
C ARG A 215 -12.19 -26.86 5.20
#